data_2e775cea5d63e20821e013a4d72a8496
#
_entry.id   2e775cea5d63e20821e013a4d72a8496
#
_cell.length_a   1.000
_cell.length_b   1.000
_cell.length_c   1.000
_cell.angle_alpha   90.00
_cell.angle_beta   90.00
_cell.angle_gamma   90.00
#
_symmetry.space_group_name_H-M   'P 1'
#
loop_
_entity.id
_entity.type
_entity.pdbx_description
1 polymer ?
#
loop_
_entity_poly.entity_id
_entity_poly.type
_entity_poly.pdbx_seq_one_letter_code
_entity_poly.pdbx_strand_id
1 'polypeptide(L)'
;MERYWGEKQKQAPRKAGDTSEKHISVQDNKIYFYSGVNRNACCELNKKISELEAKAVTLSQNLDTQTPPIKLFINSGGGNIVSGIASMDTILRSKVPIHTYVDGFSASAATFLTVVGTHRYMSRNSYMLVHQLSTQFWGTYSNFEDEKQNLDLMMKNIKNIYKEYTKIPMKKLNEILKHDLLWDAKTCLEYGMVDEII
;
A
#
# COMPACT_ATOMS: atom_id res chain seq x y z
N MET A 1 -34.84 15.29 31.69
CA MET A 1 -33.39 15.36 31.45
C MET A 1 -32.93 14.06 30.83
N GLU A 2 -33.53 13.69 29.65
CA GLU A 2 -33.33 12.42 28.95
C GLU A 2 -33.41 12.67 27.44
N ARG A 3 -32.43 13.33 26.85
CA ARG A 3 -32.34 13.49 25.36
C ARG A 3 -30.92 13.77 24.86
N TYR A 4 -29.93 13.00 25.30
CA TYR A 4 -28.56 13.14 24.74
C TYR A 4 -27.80 11.82 24.49
N TRP A 5 -28.50 10.71 24.40
CA TRP A 5 -27.86 9.48 23.93
C TRP A 5 -28.46 9.14 22.57
N GLY A 6 -27.70 9.47 21.51
CA GLY A 6 -28.11 9.22 20.15
C GLY A 6 -28.51 7.77 19.94
N GLU A 7 -29.63 7.56 19.26
CA GLU A 7 -30.09 6.25 18.84
C GLU A 7 -28.97 5.54 18.12
N LYS A 8 -28.64 4.31 18.58
CA LYS A 8 -27.79 3.40 17.83
C LYS A 8 -28.39 3.25 16.44
N GLN A 9 -27.80 3.87 15.41
CA GLN A 9 -28.11 3.51 14.04
C GLN A 9 -27.87 1.99 13.94
N LYS A 10 -28.96 1.24 13.82
CA LYS A 10 -28.90 -0.18 13.46
C LYS A 10 -28.20 -0.26 12.12
N GLN A 11 -26.92 -0.63 12.13
CA GLN A 11 -26.26 -1.04 10.89
C GLN A 11 -27.11 -2.15 10.30
N ALA A 12 -27.58 -1.93 9.07
CA ALA A 12 -28.26 -2.99 8.31
C ALA A 12 -27.37 -4.24 8.33
N PRO A 13 -27.94 -5.46 8.48
CA PRO A 13 -27.16 -6.66 8.47
C PRO A 13 -26.39 -6.72 7.14
N ARG A 14 -25.07 -6.70 7.20
CA ARG A 14 -24.23 -6.96 6.04
C ARG A 14 -24.62 -8.35 5.54
N LYS A 15 -25.13 -8.44 4.33
CA LYS A 15 -25.42 -9.71 3.70
C LYS A 15 -24.15 -10.56 3.77
N ALA A 16 -24.23 -11.70 4.47
CA ALA A 16 -23.23 -12.75 4.39
C ALA A 16 -23.24 -13.26 2.94
N GLY A 17 -22.22 -12.88 2.18
CA GLY A 17 -22.15 -13.18 0.74
C GLY A 17 -21.14 -12.33 0.00
N ASP A 18 -20.24 -11.62 0.70
CA ASP A 18 -19.07 -11.06 0.04
C ASP A 18 -18.03 -12.18 -0.15
N THR A 19 -18.25 -12.98 -1.19
CA THR A 19 -17.17 -13.68 -1.88
C THR A 19 -16.35 -12.59 -2.55
N SER A 20 -15.53 -11.88 -1.76
CA SER A 20 -14.47 -11.04 -2.32
C SER A 20 -13.62 -11.96 -3.17
N GLU A 21 -13.86 -11.94 -4.48
CA GLU A 21 -13.02 -12.63 -5.44
C GLU A 21 -11.59 -12.30 -5.08
N LYS A 22 -10.75 -13.34 -4.93
CA LYS A 22 -9.35 -13.17 -4.61
C LYS A 22 -8.67 -12.52 -5.80
N HIS A 23 -8.54 -11.22 -5.79
CA HIS A 23 -7.93 -10.46 -6.87
C HIS A 23 -6.40 -10.37 -6.74
N ILE A 24 -5.78 -11.45 -6.24
CA ILE A 24 -4.33 -11.63 -6.26
C ILE A 24 -4.03 -12.84 -7.13
N SER A 25 -3.40 -12.59 -8.28
CA SER A 25 -3.06 -13.63 -9.24
C SER A 25 -1.59 -13.54 -9.63
N VAL A 26 -1.05 -14.66 -10.10
CA VAL A 26 0.32 -14.77 -10.58
C VAL A 26 0.31 -15.31 -12.01
N GLN A 27 1.04 -14.63 -12.88
CA GLN A 27 1.32 -15.09 -14.25
C GLN A 27 2.82 -14.91 -14.53
N ASP A 28 3.51 -16.00 -14.74
CA ASP A 28 4.96 -16.00 -14.93
C ASP A 28 5.70 -15.32 -13.76
N ASN A 29 6.43 -14.22 -14.01
CA ASN A 29 7.10 -13.40 -13.01
C ASN A 29 6.27 -12.18 -12.57
N LYS A 30 4.95 -12.15 -12.87
CA LYS A 30 4.04 -11.05 -12.58
C LYS A 30 3.11 -11.43 -11.46
N ILE A 31 2.95 -10.51 -10.49
CA ILE A 31 1.91 -10.56 -9.45
C ILE A 31 0.94 -9.42 -9.72
N TYR A 32 -0.35 -9.71 -9.75
CA TYR A 32 -1.41 -8.71 -9.83
C TYR A 32 -2.06 -8.60 -8.46
N PHE A 33 -1.85 -7.46 -7.78
CA PHE A 33 -2.46 -7.13 -6.49
C PHE A 33 -3.61 -6.16 -6.72
N TYR A 34 -4.80 -6.70 -6.99
CA TYR A 34 -6.04 -5.95 -7.25
C TYR A 34 -7.00 -6.12 -6.08
N SER A 35 -6.54 -5.75 -4.90
CA SER A 35 -7.26 -5.98 -3.63
C SER A 35 -7.06 -4.81 -2.68
N GLY A 36 -7.96 -4.69 -1.70
CA GLY A 36 -7.71 -3.82 -0.55
C GLY A 36 -6.52 -4.34 0.29
N VAL A 37 -5.77 -3.40 0.88
CA VAL A 37 -4.68 -3.71 1.81
C VAL A 37 -5.28 -4.19 3.13
N ASN A 38 -5.27 -5.50 3.35
CA ASN A 38 -5.71 -6.14 4.58
C ASN A 38 -4.81 -7.33 4.92
N ARG A 39 -4.97 -7.89 6.11
CA ARG A 39 -4.11 -8.97 6.60
C ARG A 39 -4.07 -10.18 5.66
N ASN A 40 -5.21 -10.59 5.13
CA ASN A 40 -5.30 -11.80 4.29
C ASN A 40 -4.64 -11.54 2.91
N ALA A 41 -4.97 -10.43 2.27
CA ALA A 41 -4.40 -10.03 0.99
C ALA A 41 -2.87 -9.84 1.08
N CYS A 42 -2.39 -9.15 2.12
CA CYS A 42 -0.95 -8.96 2.33
C CYS A 42 -0.22 -10.27 2.64
N CYS A 43 -0.83 -11.16 3.42
CA CYS A 43 -0.26 -12.50 3.66
C CYS A 43 -0.15 -13.30 2.36
N GLU A 44 -1.16 -13.26 1.50
CA GLU A 44 -1.13 -13.91 0.18
C GLU A 44 -0.08 -13.29 -0.74
N LEU A 45 -0.03 -11.96 -0.83
CA LEU A 45 1.00 -11.24 -1.59
C LEU A 45 2.40 -11.64 -1.15
N ASN A 46 2.69 -11.62 0.14
CA ASN A 46 4.00 -11.94 0.70
C ASN A 46 4.42 -13.40 0.37
N LYS A 47 3.47 -14.35 0.42
CA LYS A 47 3.71 -15.73 -0.02
C LYS A 47 4.06 -15.80 -1.51
N LYS A 48 3.32 -15.06 -2.38
CA LYS A 48 3.58 -15.04 -3.82
C LYS A 48 4.94 -14.41 -4.15
N ILE A 49 5.35 -13.38 -3.44
CA ILE A 49 6.70 -12.81 -3.57
C ILE A 49 7.75 -13.87 -3.23
N SER A 50 7.61 -14.56 -2.08
CA SER A 50 8.58 -15.60 -1.66
C SER A 50 8.63 -16.78 -2.63
N GLU A 51 7.49 -17.23 -3.15
CA GLU A 51 7.41 -18.30 -4.15
C GLU A 51 8.12 -17.92 -5.46
N LEU A 52 7.91 -16.69 -5.95
CA LEU A 52 8.55 -16.22 -7.18
C LEU A 52 10.04 -15.92 -6.97
N GLU A 53 10.42 -15.38 -5.80
CA GLU A 53 11.82 -15.19 -5.44
C GLU A 53 12.60 -16.51 -5.53
N ALA A 54 12.09 -17.57 -4.90
CA ALA A 54 12.72 -18.89 -4.92
C ALA A 54 12.86 -19.44 -6.37
N LYS A 55 11.80 -19.29 -7.18
CA LYS A 55 11.83 -19.70 -8.59
C LYS A 55 12.85 -18.90 -9.42
N ALA A 56 12.88 -17.57 -9.25
CA ALA A 56 13.77 -16.70 -9.99
C ALA A 56 15.25 -16.97 -9.65
N VAL A 57 15.57 -17.18 -8.38
CA VAL A 57 16.92 -17.56 -7.92
C VAL A 57 17.34 -18.90 -8.52
N THR A 58 16.48 -19.92 -8.45
CA THR A 58 16.76 -21.23 -9.04
C THR A 58 16.98 -21.15 -10.53
N LEU A 59 16.14 -20.39 -11.24
CA LEU A 59 16.25 -20.21 -12.69
C LEU A 59 17.58 -19.53 -13.08
N SER A 60 17.96 -18.46 -12.40
CA SER A 60 19.20 -17.73 -12.66
C SER A 60 20.44 -18.60 -12.42
N GLN A 61 20.44 -19.42 -11.37
CA GLN A 61 21.52 -20.35 -11.08
C GLN A 61 21.65 -21.46 -12.13
N ASN A 62 20.52 -22.01 -12.59
CA ASN A 62 20.52 -23.09 -13.59
C ASN A 62 20.93 -22.60 -14.98
N LEU A 63 20.64 -21.35 -15.33
CA LEU A 63 20.92 -20.76 -16.64
C LEU A 63 22.18 -19.89 -16.67
N ASP A 64 22.86 -19.71 -15.54
CA ASP A 64 24.00 -18.78 -15.39
C ASP A 64 23.66 -17.36 -15.92
N THR A 65 22.50 -16.84 -15.56
CA THR A 65 22.00 -15.56 -16.02
C THR A 65 21.64 -14.64 -14.85
N GLN A 66 21.42 -13.36 -15.15
CA GLN A 66 20.90 -12.43 -14.14
C GLN A 66 19.49 -12.83 -13.71
N THR A 67 19.21 -12.65 -12.41
CA THR A 67 17.90 -12.97 -11.85
C THR A 67 16.85 -12.00 -12.40
N PRO A 68 15.79 -12.50 -13.08
CA PRO A 68 14.75 -11.63 -13.61
C PRO A 68 13.96 -10.98 -12.49
N PRO A 69 13.56 -9.69 -12.63
CA PRO A 69 12.77 -9.01 -11.63
C PRO A 69 11.36 -9.61 -11.50
N ILE A 70 10.81 -9.60 -10.30
CA ILE A 70 9.38 -9.80 -10.06
C ILE A 70 8.67 -8.49 -10.43
N LYS A 71 7.56 -8.58 -11.18
CA LYS A 71 6.74 -7.44 -11.58
C LYS A 71 5.46 -7.43 -10.75
N LEU A 72 5.32 -6.43 -9.88
CA LEU A 72 4.16 -6.27 -9.01
C LEU A 72 3.23 -5.18 -9.54
N PHE A 73 2.10 -5.60 -10.11
CA PHE A 73 1.04 -4.71 -10.59
C PHE A 73 0.08 -4.40 -9.44
N ILE A 74 -0.18 -3.12 -9.19
CA ILE A 74 -0.94 -2.65 -8.04
C ILE A 74 -2.16 -1.87 -8.53
N ASN A 75 -3.35 -2.35 -8.16
CA ASN A 75 -4.61 -1.64 -8.27
C ASN A 75 -5.34 -1.77 -6.92
N SER A 76 -5.22 -0.74 -6.08
CA SER A 76 -5.68 -0.83 -4.69
C SER A 76 -6.03 0.53 -4.11
N GLY A 77 -7.18 0.62 -3.47
CA GLY A 77 -7.59 1.78 -2.68
C GLY A 77 -6.89 1.91 -1.32
N GLY A 78 -5.96 1.00 -0.99
CA GLY A 78 -5.31 1.00 0.33
C GLY A 78 -6.09 0.19 1.36
N GLY A 79 -5.95 0.56 2.65
CA GLY A 79 -6.60 -0.10 3.77
C GLY A 79 -5.73 -0.13 5.02
N ASN A 80 -5.53 -1.30 5.62
CA ASN A 80 -4.84 -1.44 6.90
C ASN A 80 -3.33 -1.12 6.78
N ILE A 81 -2.89 -0.11 7.51
CA ILE A 81 -1.51 0.42 7.47
C ILE A 81 -0.49 -0.63 7.91
N VAL A 82 -0.75 -1.35 9.01
CA VAL A 82 0.20 -2.34 9.54
C VAL A 82 0.41 -3.48 8.55
N SER A 83 -0.67 -3.91 7.88
CA SER A 83 -0.59 -4.92 6.81
C SER A 83 0.19 -4.40 5.59
N GLY A 84 -0.01 -3.13 5.22
CA GLY A 84 0.74 -2.47 4.15
C GLY A 84 2.24 -2.40 4.44
N ILE A 85 2.61 -1.97 5.65
CA ILE A 85 4.01 -1.94 6.10
C ILE A 85 4.64 -3.33 6.08
N ALA A 86 3.93 -4.37 6.53
CA ALA A 86 4.43 -5.75 6.49
C ALA A 86 4.75 -6.23 5.06
N SER A 87 3.91 -5.86 4.08
CA SER A 87 4.19 -6.17 2.66
C SER A 87 5.28 -5.29 2.07
N MET A 88 5.33 -4.01 2.43
CA MET A 88 6.44 -3.11 2.11
C MET A 88 7.79 -3.71 2.54
N ASP A 89 7.88 -4.14 3.80
CA ASP A 89 9.09 -4.77 4.34
C ASP A 89 9.44 -6.09 3.63
N THR A 90 8.44 -6.84 3.16
CA THR A 90 8.67 -8.05 2.35
C THR A 90 9.27 -7.69 0.99
N ILE A 91 8.79 -6.64 0.34
CA ILE A 91 9.33 -6.13 -0.93
C ILE A 91 10.79 -5.69 -0.74
N LEU A 92 11.07 -4.92 0.32
CA LEU A 92 12.41 -4.41 0.63
C LEU A 92 13.43 -5.53 0.95
N ARG A 93 12.98 -6.62 1.57
CA ARG A 93 13.87 -7.76 1.93
C ARG A 93 14.03 -8.77 0.81
N SER A 94 13.34 -8.62 -0.30
CA SER A 94 13.45 -9.56 -1.42
C SER A 94 14.88 -9.61 -1.96
N LYS A 95 15.39 -10.81 -2.19
CA LYS A 95 16.70 -11.05 -2.82
C LYS A 95 16.69 -10.82 -4.33
N VAL A 96 15.49 -10.67 -4.89
CA VAL A 96 15.26 -10.42 -6.32
C VAL A 96 14.71 -9.02 -6.48
N PRO A 97 15.12 -8.25 -7.49
CA PRO A 97 14.52 -6.95 -7.76
C PRO A 97 13.01 -7.06 -7.92
N ILE A 98 12.26 -6.19 -7.26
CA ILE A 98 10.79 -6.08 -7.43
C ILE A 98 10.49 -4.76 -8.10
N HIS A 99 10.00 -4.83 -9.34
CA HIS A 99 9.50 -3.68 -10.07
C HIS A 99 8.02 -3.49 -9.80
N THR A 100 7.61 -2.32 -9.36
CA THR A 100 6.21 -2.00 -9.07
C THR A 100 5.56 -1.23 -10.20
N TYR A 101 4.30 -1.53 -10.46
CA TYR A 101 3.51 -0.94 -11.53
C TYR A 101 2.19 -0.43 -10.96
N VAL A 102 1.95 0.88 -11.03
CA VAL A 102 0.63 1.43 -10.71
C VAL A 102 -0.27 1.20 -11.92
N ASP A 103 -1.25 0.32 -11.76
CA ASP A 103 -2.16 -0.09 -12.81
C ASP A 103 -3.59 0.33 -12.46
N GLY A 104 -3.94 1.54 -12.85
CA GLY A 104 -5.20 2.22 -12.56
C GLY A 104 -5.16 3.04 -11.27
N PHE A 105 -4.92 2.43 -10.11
CA PHE A 105 -4.98 3.15 -8.84
C PHE A 105 -4.07 2.59 -7.74
N SER A 106 -3.36 3.47 -7.04
CA SER A 106 -2.64 3.13 -5.82
C SER A 106 -2.84 4.21 -4.77
N ALA A 107 -3.60 3.91 -3.71
CA ALA A 107 -3.98 4.89 -2.71
C ALA A 107 -3.63 4.46 -1.28
N SER A 108 -3.39 5.46 -0.41
CA SER A 108 -3.23 5.23 1.02
C SER A 108 -2.14 4.17 1.31
N ALA A 109 -2.42 3.14 2.11
CA ALA A 109 -1.48 2.08 2.45
C ALA A 109 -0.94 1.29 1.23
N ALA A 110 -1.61 1.31 0.06
CA ALA A 110 -1.11 0.67 -1.15
C ALA A 110 0.08 1.43 -1.75
N THR A 111 0.18 2.74 -1.52
CA THR A 111 1.32 3.53 -1.99
C THR A 111 2.64 3.08 -1.36
N PHE A 112 2.63 2.52 -0.14
CA PHE A 112 3.82 1.96 0.49
C PHE A 112 4.41 0.82 -0.33
N LEU A 113 3.55 -0.05 -0.89
CA LEU A 113 3.99 -1.13 -1.76
C LEU A 113 4.58 -0.60 -3.06
N THR A 114 4.03 0.52 -3.57
CA THR A 114 4.48 1.14 -4.82
C THR A 114 5.85 1.79 -4.68
N VAL A 115 6.02 2.65 -3.66
CA VAL A 115 7.20 3.53 -3.58
C VAL A 115 8.50 2.81 -3.23
N VAL A 116 8.43 1.57 -2.73
CA VAL A 116 9.62 0.77 -2.36
C VAL A 116 10.10 -0.18 -3.45
N GLY A 117 9.46 -0.19 -4.62
CA GLY A 117 9.93 -0.96 -5.76
C GLY A 117 11.34 -0.56 -6.18
N THR A 118 12.14 -1.53 -6.62
CA THR A 118 13.51 -1.30 -7.15
C THR A 118 13.48 -0.42 -8.41
N HIS A 119 12.43 -0.53 -9.19
CA HIS A 119 12.03 0.41 -10.23
C HIS A 119 10.50 0.51 -10.25
N ARG A 120 9.98 1.73 -10.40
CA ARG A 120 8.58 2.05 -10.18
C ARG A 120 7.96 2.64 -11.44
N TYR A 121 6.99 1.92 -11.99
CA TYR A 121 6.28 2.30 -13.20
C TYR A 121 4.85 2.76 -12.87
N MET A 122 4.31 3.61 -13.72
CA MET A 122 2.91 4.04 -13.62
C MET A 122 2.29 4.14 -15.01
N SER A 123 1.14 3.50 -15.19
CA SER A 123 0.37 3.67 -16.42
C SER A 123 -0.10 5.11 -16.57
N ARG A 124 -0.07 5.64 -17.81
CA ARG A 124 -0.36 7.05 -18.11
C ARG A 124 -1.67 7.57 -17.53
N ASN A 125 -2.70 6.74 -17.49
CA ASN A 125 -4.04 7.12 -17.03
C ASN A 125 -4.33 6.66 -15.59
N SER A 126 -3.29 6.28 -14.85
CA SER A 126 -3.40 5.88 -13.45
C SER A 126 -3.33 7.06 -12.51
N TYR A 127 -3.77 6.85 -11.28
CA TYR A 127 -3.73 7.85 -10.22
C TYR A 127 -3.14 7.28 -8.94
N MET A 128 -2.51 8.16 -8.15
CA MET A 128 -2.12 7.85 -6.78
C MET A 128 -2.77 8.83 -5.80
N LEU A 129 -2.97 8.38 -4.57
CA LEU A 129 -3.49 9.23 -3.50
C LEU A 129 -2.69 9.00 -2.22
N VAL A 130 -2.12 10.09 -1.70
CA VAL A 130 -1.41 10.13 -0.43
C VAL A 130 -2.22 10.99 0.55
N HIS A 131 -2.59 10.40 1.67
CA HIS A 131 -3.34 11.09 2.72
C HIS A 131 -2.91 10.62 4.12
N GLN A 132 -3.33 11.36 5.15
CA GLN A 132 -3.10 10.98 6.54
C GLN A 132 -3.89 9.72 6.90
N LEU A 133 -3.51 9.08 8.01
CA LEU A 133 -4.33 7.99 8.54
C LEU A 133 -5.68 8.48 9.06
N SER A 134 -6.68 7.62 8.90
CA SER A 134 -7.99 7.79 9.48
C SER A 134 -8.31 6.61 10.41
N THR A 135 -8.93 6.88 11.53
CA THR A 135 -9.33 5.86 12.50
C THR A 135 -10.63 6.24 13.16
N GLN A 136 -11.28 5.26 13.76
CA GLN A 136 -12.39 5.44 14.69
C GLN A 136 -11.99 4.80 16.00
N PHE A 137 -12.19 5.51 17.11
CA PHE A 137 -11.82 5.05 18.41
C PHE A 137 -13.00 5.20 19.39
N TRP A 138 -13.16 4.20 20.26
CA TRP A 138 -14.08 4.21 21.36
C TRP A 138 -13.37 3.65 22.59
N GLY A 139 -13.36 4.40 23.68
CA GLY A 139 -12.69 3.98 24.92
C GLY A 139 -12.78 5.02 26.03
N THR A 140 -12.06 4.80 27.11
CA THR A 140 -11.92 5.74 28.22
C THR A 140 -11.01 6.91 27.83
N TYR A 141 -10.95 7.94 28.64
CA TYR A 141 -10.06 9.09 28.45
C TYR A 141 -8.60 8.66 28.33
N SER A 142 -8.11 7.83 29.25
CA SER A 142 -6.72 7.33 29.20
C SER A 142 -6.44 6.51 27.92
N ASN A 143 -7.41 5.67 27.49
CA ASN A 143 -7.25 4.95 26.23
C ASN A 143 -7.15 5.89 25.02
N PHE A 144 -7.85 7.05 25.07
CA PHE A 144 -7.75 8.05 24.03
C PHE A 144 -6.35 8.72 23.99
N GLU A 145 -5.77 9.00 25.16
CA GLU A 145 -4.41 9.55 25.24
C GLU A 145 -3.37 8.56 24.69
N ASP A 146 -3.49 7.28 25.04
CA ASP A 146 -2.63 6.21 24.49
C ASP A 146 -2.80 6.07 22.98
N GLU A 147 -4.05 6.04 22.50
CA GLU A 147 -4.32 5.93 21.06
C GLU A 147 -3.76 7.11 20.28
N LYS A 148 -3.90 8.33 20.82
CA LYS A 148 -3.29 9.52 20.21
C LYS A 148 -1.78 9.37 20.06
N GLN A 149 -1.07 8.88 21.07
CA GLN A 149 0.37 8.66 21.00
C GLN A 149 0.74 7.62 19.93
N ASN A 150 -0.05 6.52 19.84
CA ASN A 150 0.13 5.48 18.83
C ASN A 150 -0.08 6.05 17.41
N LEU A 151 -1.11 6.86 17.20
CA LEU A 151 -1.39 7.52 15.93
C LEU A 151 -0.28 8.52 15.54
N ASP A 152 0.22 9.30 16.49
CA ASP A 152 1.34 10.22 16.26
C ASP A 152 2.62 9.46 15.84
N LEU A 153 2.89 8.30 16.48
CA LEU A 153 3.99 7.40 16.10
C LEU A 153 3.82 6.86 14.68
N MET A 154 2.62 6.37 14.35
CA MET A 154 2.31 5.87 13.00
C MET A 154 2.43 6.97 11.94
N MET A 155 1.92 8.18 12.21
CA MET A 155 2.04 9.32 11.29
C MET A 155 3.49 9.74 11.08
N LYS A 156 4.32 9.67 12.12
CA LYS A 156 5.77 9.91 11.99
C LYS A 156 6.41 8.87 11.06
N ASN A 157 6.06 7.60 11.21
CA ASN A 157 6.57 6.53 10.36
C ASN A 157 6.12 6.71 8.89
N ILE A 158 4.85 7.01 8.64
CA ILE A 158 4.33 7.30 7.30
C ILE A 158 5.12 8.43 6.63
N LYS A 159 5.36 9.53 7.35
CA LYS A 159 6.15 10.66 6.82
C LYS A 159 7.59 10.24 6.51
N ASN A 160 8.20 9.39 7.33
CA ASN A 160 9.55 8.89 7.09
C ASN A 160 9.60 8.00 5.84
N ILE A 161 8.61 7.14 5.61
CA ILE A 161 8.50 6.32 4.39
C ILE A 161 8.53 7.22 3.15
N TYR A 162 7.63 8.20 3.06
CA TYR A 162 7.63 9.08 1.88
C TYR A 162 8.88 9.93 1.75
N LYS A 163 9.48 10.37 2.86
CA LYS A 163 10.74 11.12 2.85
C LYS A 163 11.89 10.27 2.30
N GLU A 164 11.92 8.99 2.62
CA GLU A 164 13.00 8.07 2.23
C GLU A 164 12.87 7.62 0.77
N TYR A 165 11.65 7.29 0.35
CA TYR A 165 11.41 6.64 -0.95
C TYR A 165 10.86 7.57 -2.04
N THR A 166 10.69 8.87 -1.76
CA THR A 166 10.18 9.84 -2.74
C THR A 166 10.99 11.15 -2.71
N LYS A 167 10.71 12.03 -3.68
CA LYS A 167 11.30 13.38 -3.74
C LYS A 167 10.35 14.46 -3.19
N ILE A 168 9.27 14.07 -2.50
CA ILE A 168 8.28 15.02 -1.99
C ILE A 168 8.91 15.89 -0.87
N PRO A 169 8.99 17.22 -1.03
CA PRO A 169 9.47 18.09 0.04
C PRO A 169 8.59 17.98 1.29
N MET A 170 9.16 17.95 2.49
CA MET A 170 8.41 17.78 3.74
C MET A 170 7.29 18.80 3.93
N LYS A 171 7.47 20.04 3.45
CA LYS A 171 6.41 21.07 3.48
C LYS A 171 5.20 20.61 2.64
N LYS A 172 5.47 20.13 1.41
CA LYS A 172 4.44 19.63 0.50
C LYS A 172 3.79 18.35 1.04
N LEU A 173 4.57 17.42 1.59
CA LEU A 173 4.06 16.20 2.22
C LEU A 173 3.08 16.51 3.37
N ASN A 174 3.44 17.45 4.25
CA ASN A 174 2.56 17.88 5.35
C ASN A 174 1.28 18.57 4.86
N GLU A 175 1.28 19.17 3.67
CA GLU A 175 0.11 19.74 3.03
C GLU A 175 -0.79 18.64 2.46
N ILE A 176 -0.24 17.79 1.57
CA ILE A 176 -1.04 16.78 0.86
C ILE A 176 -1.65 15.74 1.79
N LEU A 177 -0.96 15.40 2.87
CA LEU A 177 -1.48 14.46 3.87
C LEU A 177 -2.81 14.90 4.49
N LYS A 178 -3.16 16.19 4.44
CA LYS A 178 -4.41 16.73 4.99
C LYS A 178 -5.58 16.67 4.01
N HIS A 179 -5.33 16.23 2.78
CA HIS A 179 -6.30 16.26 1.69
C HIS A 179 -6.38 14.91 0.97
N ASP A 180 -7.53 14.62 0.38
CA ASP A 180 -7.76 13.44 -0.46
C ASP A 180 -7.72 13.84 -1.93
N LEU A 181 -6.55 14.30 -2.39
CA LEU A 181 -6.34 14.75 -3.77
C LEU A 181 -5.61 13.68 -4.59
N LEU A 182 -6.15 13.40 -5.76
CA LEU A 182 -5.54 12.48 -6.72
C LEU A 182 -4.33 13.14 -7.39
N TRP A 183 -3.27 12.38 -7.56
CA TRP A 183 -2.10 12.73 -8.33
C TRP A 183 -2.07 11.91 -9.62
N ASP A 184 -1.97 12.58 -10.74
CA ASP A 184 -1.77 11.95 -12.04
C ASP A 184 -0.33 11.42 -12.23
N ALA A 185 -0.09 10.70 -13.30
CA ALA A 185 1.21 10.10 -13.58
C ALA A 185 2.34 11.14 -13.68
N LYS A 186 2.09 12.32 -14.23
CA LYS A 186 3.09 13.38 -14.36
C LYS A 186 3.49 13.93 -13.00
N THR A 187 2.52 14.22 -12.15
CA THR A 187 2.74 14.68 -10.77
C THR A 187 3.49 13.61 -9.96
N CYS A 188 3.12 12.33 -10.09
CA CYS A 188 3.79 11.24 -9.42
C CYS A 188 5.27 11.09 -9.87
N LEU A 189 5.56 11.26 -11.15
CA LEU A 189 6.92 11.26 -11.68
C LEU A 189 7.73 12.46 -11.17
N GLU A 190 7.16 13.67 -11.19
CA GLU A 190 7.80 14.91 -10.71
C GLU A 190 8.24 14.78 -9.25
N TYR A 191 7.37 14.26 -8.39
CA TYR A 191 7.66 14.08 -6.97
C TYR A 191 8.34 12.75 -6.62
N GLY A 192 8.76 11.98 -7.62
CA GLY A 192 9.52 10.74 -7.44
C GLY A 192 8.75 9.65 -6.71
N MET A 193 7.42 9.64 -6.83
CA MET A 193 6.58 8.51 -6.40
C MET A 193 6.79 7.31 -7.33
N VAL A 194 7.08 7.58 -8.60
CA VAL A 194 7.43 6.61 -9.63
C VAL A 194 8.62 7.10 -10.43
N ASP A 195 9.26 6.20 -11.17
CA ASP A 195 10.48 6.48 -11.95
C ASP A 195 10.18 6.61 -13.45
N GLU A 196 9.08 6.00 -13.93
CA GLU A 196 8.72 5.95 -15.34
C GLU A 196 7.21 5.89 -15.57
N ILE A 197 6.75 6.55 -16.64
CA ILE A 197 5.35 6.49 -17.13
C ILE A 197 5.33 5.60 -18.38
N ILE A 198 4.41 4.63 -18.38
CA ILE A 198 4.21 3.66 -19.47
C ILE A 198 2.83 3.78 -20.11
#